data_6066f323bfb6cad8f70fe4bcd013e751
#
_entry.id   6066f323bfb6cad8f70fe4bcd013e751
#
_cell.length_a   1.000
_cell.length_b   1.000
_cell.length_c   1.000
_cell.angle_alpha   90.00
_cell.angle_beta   90.00
_cell.angle_gamma   90.00
#
_symmetry.space_group_name_H-M   'P 1'
#
loop_
_entity.id
_entity.type
_entity.pdbx_description
1 polymer ?
#
loop_
_entity_poly.entity_id
_entity_poly.type
_entity_poly.pdbx_seq_one_letter_code
_entity_poly.pdbx_strand_id
1 'polypeptide(L)'
;NNDGIEEFFIGLKFNYDIPYYVIYDVYTWKDGRAYQLMRGIGYRNGSCKICENGVIEDNYSGSAWDGQTLYHILPEGGIELETIDSVSSRRDGTVQSYYHWNELIDENSLQTILEQYQPESVTYVDCNRETIEQLRLSGIRK
;
A
#
# COMPACT_ATOMS: atom_id res chain seq x y z
N ASN A 1 6.34 2.50 -9.73
CA ASN A 1 6.17 3.77 -10.45
C ASN A 1 6.94 3.84 -11.78
N ASN A 2 7.71 2.80 -12.09
CA ASN A 2 8.47 2.63 -13.35
C ASN A 2 9.47 3.76 -13.68
N ASP A 3 9.96 4.50 -12.68
CA ASP A 3 10.97 5.56 -12.88
C ASP A 3 12.42 5.02 -12.84
N GLY A 4 12.58 3.72 -12.58
CA GLY A 4 13.87 3.06 -12.47
C GLY A 4 14.58 3.27 -11.12
N ILE A 5 13.90 3.83 -10.16
CA ILE A 5 14.32 3.97 -8.77
C ILE A 5 13.59 2.92 -7.93
N GLU A 6 14.32 2.13 -7.17
CA GLU A 6 13.72 1.14 -6.27
C GLU A 6 13.24 1.82 -4.99
N GLU A 7 11.97 1.62 -4.64
CA GLU A 7 11.44 1.98 -3.34
C GLU A 7 11.82 0.93 -2.30
N PHE A 8 12.04 1.39 -1.09
CA PHE A 8 12.39 0.55 0.04
C PHE A 8 11.32 0.63 1.13
N PHE A 9 10.77 -0.54 1.48
CA PHE A 9 9.69 -0.66 2.46
C PHE A 9 10.22 -1.27 3.75
N ILE A 10 9.91 -0.65 4.88
CA ILE A 10 10.15 -1.20 6.20
C ILE A 10 8.80 -1.56 6.81
N GLY A 11 8.64 -2.81 7.21
CA GLY A 11 7.37 -3.26 7.77
C GLY A 11 7.52 -4.38 8.79
N LEU A 12 6.41 -4.75 9.40
CA LEU A 12 6.26 -5.92 10.24
C LEU A 12 5.40 -6.97 9.55
N LYS A 13 5.84 -8.20 9.62
CA LYS A 13 5.05 -9.37 9.26
C LYS A 13 4.40 -9.93 10.52
N PHE A 14 3.09 -10.04 10.49
CA PHE A 14 2.34 -10.74 11.53
C PHE A 14 2.03 -12.15 11.07
N ASN A 15 2.49 -13.14 11.85
CA ASN A 15 2.28 -14.56 11.56
C ASN A 15 0.99 -15.04 12.22
N TYR A 16 -0.12 -14.81 11.55
CA TYR A 16 -1.41 -15.44 11.84
C TYR A 16 -1.67 -16.57 10.83
N ASP A 17 -2.84 -17.20 10.88
CA ASP A 17 -3.26 -18.22 9.90
C ASP A 17 -3.14 -17.71 8.46
N ILE A 18 -3.44 -16.42 8.25
CA ILE A 18 -3.14 -15.69 7.01
C ILE A 18 -2.15 -14.58 7.37
N PRO A 19 -0.91 -14.66 6.90
CA PRO A 19 0.08 -13.63 7.17
C PRO A 19 -0.36 -12.29 6.59
N TYR A 20 -0.25 -11.22 7.36
CA TYR A 20 -0.44 -9.87 6.85
C TYR A 20 0.76 -8.98 7.21
N TYR A 21 0.91 -7.93 6.44
CA TYR A 21 2.02 -7.00 6.57
C TYR A 21 1.50 -5.61 6.94
N VAL A 22 2.22 -4.94 7.81
CA VAL A 22 2.04 -3.52 8.13
C VAL A 22 3.29 -2.79 7.67
N ILE A 23 3.13 -1.83 6.78
CA ILE A 23 4.25 -1.01 6.31
C ILE A 23 4.42 0.16 7.28
N TYR A 24 5.60 0.25 7.89
CA TYR A 24 5.94 1.34 8.81
C TYR A 24 6.44 2.56 8.08
N ASP A 25 7.35 2.36 7.15
CA ASP A 25 7.99 3.44 6.41
C ASP A 25 8.20 3.03 4.96
N VAL A 26 8.08 4.00 4.06
CA VAL A 26 8.41 3.88 2.65
C VAL A 26 9.45 4.94 2.31
N TYR A 27 10.50 4.53 1.65
CA TYR A 27 11.60 5.40 1.22
C TYR A 27 11.80 5.27 -0.28
N THR A 28 12.20 6.38 -0.90
CA THR A 28 12.79 6.40 -2.24
C THR A 28 14.23 6.92 -2.17
N TRP A 29 14.99 6.70 -3.22
CA TRP A 29 16.36 7.20 -3.32
C TRP A 29 16.41 8.41 -4.26
N LYS A 30 16.81 9.55 -3.73
CA LYS A 30 16.89 10.79 -4.49
C LYS A 30 18.12 11.60 -4.09
N ASP A 31 18.83 12.16 -5.07
CA ASP A 31 20.02 13.01 -4.87
C ASP A 31 21.08 12.35 -3.97
N GLY A 32 21.30 11.04 -4.15
CA GLY A 32 22.31 10.29 -3.41
C GLY A 32 21.95 9.97 -1.94
N ARG A 33 20.69 10.08 -1.55
CA ARG A 33 20.22 9.78 -0.19
C ARG A 33 18.80 9.20 -0.17
N ALA A 34 18.47 8.50 0.90
CA ALA A 34 17.12 8.01 1.14
C ALA A 34 16.22 9.14 1.62
N TYR A 35 15.03 9.25 1.00
CA TYR A 35 13.95 10.12 1.42
C TYR A 35 12.77 9.30 1.90
N GLN A 36 12.26 9.62 3.07
CA GLN A 36 11.03 9.02 3.57
C GLN A 36 9.83 9.63 2.82
N LEU A 37 9.10 8.79 2.11
CA LEU A 37 7.90 9.18 1.39
C LEU A 37 6.68 9.18 2.30
N MET A 38 6.53 8.13 3.11
CA MET A 38 5.37 7.96 3.97
C MET A 38 5.67 7.06 5.17
N ARG A 39 4.75 7.07 6.12
CA ARG A 39 4.89 6.36 7.40
C ARG A 39 3.52 5.87 7.89
N GLY A 40 3.51 4.66 8.48
CA GLY A 40 2.38 4.15 9.26
C GLY A 40 1.16 3.71 8.46
N ILE A 41 1.35 2.86 7.43
CA ILE A 41 0.28 2.30 6.62
C ILE A 41 -0.14 0.93 7.18
N GLY A 42 -1.44 0.61 7.11
CA GLY A 42 -1.97 -0.69 7.53
C GLY A 42 -2.12 -0.86 9.04
N TYR A 43 -2.01 0.21 9.81
CA TYR A 43 -1.98 0.16 11.28
C TYR A 43 -3.36 -0.08 11.94
N ARG A 44 -4.47 0.15 11.23
CA ARG A 44 -5.82 0.06 11.81
C ARG A 44 -6.61 -1.12 11.26
N ASN A 45 -6.41 -2.33 11.83
CA ASN A 45 -7.17 -3.53 11.46
C ASN A 45 -7.17 -3.86 9.97
N GLY A 46 -6.22 -3.30 9.22
CA GLY A 46 -6.11 -3.42 7.80
C GLY A 46 -4.91 -4.26 7.38
N SER A 47 -4.94 -4.72 6.17
CA SER A 47 -3.80 -5.28 5.46
C SER A 47 -3.37 -4.28 4.40
N CYS A 48 -2.08 -4.11 4.21
CA CYS A 48 -1.59 -3.38 3.06
C CYS A 48 -1.06 -4.35 2.00
N LYS A 49 -1.21 -3.97 0.75
CA LYS A 49 -0.64 -4.67 -0.40
C LYS A 49 0.19 -3.68 -1.20
N ILE A 50 1.25 -4.18 -1.79
CA ILE A 50 2.01 -3.46 -2.79
C ILE A 50 1.47 -3.93 -4.14
N CYS A 51 1.03 -2.99 -4.94
CA CYS A 51 0.49 -3.25 -6.27
C CYS A 51 1.51 -2.83 -7.33
N GLU A 52 1.31 -3.32 -8.55
CA GLU A 52 2.08 -2.88 -9.70
C GLU A 52 2.02 -1.36 -9.86
N ASN A 53 3.01 -0.80 -10.55
CA ASN A 53 3.13 0.64 -10.82
C ASN A 53 3.31 1.54 -9.59
N GLY A 54 3.82 0.99 -8.47
CA GLY A 54 4.15 1.78 -7.28
C GLY A 54 2.93 2.24 -6.49
N VAL A 55 1.85 1.48 -6.52
CA VAL A 55 0.66 1.75 -5.71
C VAL A 55 0.69 0.90 -4.45
N ILE A 56 0.40 1.51 -3.30
CA ILE A 56 0.22 0.82 -2.04
C ILE A 56 -1.25 0.88 -1.65
N GLU A 57 -1.89 -0.27 -1.54
CA GLU A 57 -3.26 -0.41 -1.07
C GLU A 57 -3.27 -0.59 0.44
N ASP A 58 -3.92 0.29 1.16
CA ASP A 58 -4.17 0.20 2.60
C ASP A 58 -5.66 -0.03 2.84
N ASN A 59 -6.00 -1.23 3.29
CA ASN A 59 -7.37 -1.60 3.58
C ASN A 59 -7.70 -1.27 5.03
N TYR A 60 -8.84 -0.67 5.26
CA TYR A 60 -9.37 -0.46 6.60
C TYR A 60 -10.80 -0.95 6.71
N SER A 61 -11.15 -1.40 7.92
CA SER A 61 -12.49 -1.88 8.23
C SER A 61 -12.98 -1.29 9.53
N GLY A 62 -14.22 -0.86 9.53
CA GLY A 62 -14.91 -0.31 10.69
C GLY A 62 -16.31 -0.89 10.84
N SER A 63 -17.07 -0.44 11.84
CA SER A 63 -18.39 -1.00 12.15
C SER A 63 -19.46 -0.80 11.08
N ALA A 64 -19.28 0.11 10.15
CA ALA A 64 -20.22 0.43 9.07
C ALA A 64 -19.53 0.98 7.81
N TRP A 65 -18.21 1.09 7.84
CA TRP A 65 -17.40 1.60 6.76
C TRP A 65 -16.22 0.65 6.56
N ASP A 66 -16.09 0.19 5.35
CA ASP A 66 -14.90 -0.48 4.85
C ASP A 66 -14.36 0.34 3.72
N GLY A 67 -13.05 0.35 3.53
CA GLY A 67 -12.49 1.11 2.45
C GLY A 67 -11.03 0.81 2.19
N GLN A 68 -10.55 1.46 1.17
CA GLN A 68 -9.19 1.36 0.68
C GLN A 68 -8.66 2.78 0.46
N THR A 69 -7.44 3.01 0.92
CA THR A 69 -6.66 4.17 0.50
C THR A 69 -5.55 3.67 -0.41
N LEU A 70 -5.49 4.19 -1.60
CA LEU A 70 -4.46 3.90 -2.57
C LEU A 70 -3.44 5.04 -2.54
N TYR A 71 -2.21 4.70 -2.24
CA TYR A 71 -1.09 5.63 -2.22
C TYR A 71 -0.29 5.44 -3.50
N HIS A 72 -0.38 6.39 -4.41
CA HIS A 72 0.37 6.39 -5.66
C HIS A 72 1.73 7.05 -5.42
N ILE A 73 2.80 6.29 -5.56
CA ILE A 73 4.16 6.82 -5.51
C ILE A 73 4.48 7.44 -6.86
N LEU A 74 4.67 8.75 -6.87
CA LEU A 74 4.97 9.50 -8.09
C LEU A 74 6.46 9.43 -8.44
N PRO A 75 6.82 9.48 -9.73
CA PRO A 75 8.22 9.41 -10.18
C PRO A 75 9.12 10.48 -9.58
N GLU A 76 8.59 11.66 -9.29
CA GLU A 76 9.31 12.75 -8.62
C GLU A 76 9.48 12.55 -7.11
N GLY A 77 8.96 11.45 -6.55
CA GLY A 77 9.02 11.12 -5.12
C GLY A 77 7.94 11.79 -4.29
N GLY A 78 6.80 12.12 -4.90
CA GLY A 78 5.57 12.53 -4.21
C GLY A 78 4.66 11.36 -3.92
N ILE A 79 3.58 11.62 -3.19
CA ILE A 79 2.48 10.68 -2.94
C ILE A 79 1.17 11.37 -3.32
N GLU A 80 0.39 10.70 -4.15
CA GLU A 80 -1.00 11.04 -4.43
C GLU A 80 -1.92 10.03 -3.74
N LEU A 81 -3.00 10.51 -3.14
CA LEU A 81 -3.96 9.67 -2.42
C LEU A 81 -5.21 9.47 -3.26
N GLU A 82 -5.71 8.25 -3.27
CA GLU A 82 -7.00 7.89 -3.85
C GLU A 82 -7.79 7.10 -2.80
N THR A 83 -9.08 7.39 -2.65
CA THR A 83 -9.93 6.72 -1.66
C THR A 83 -11.08 6.00 -2.34
N ILE A 84 -11.31 4.76 -1.89
CA ILE A 84 -12.45 3.93 -2.26
C ILE A 84 -13.12 3.50 -0.97
N ASP A 85 -14.37 3.85 -0.78
CA ASP A 85 -15.13 3.55 0.42
C ASP A 85 -16.36 2.73 0.11
N SER A 86 -16.73 1.85 1.03
CA SER A 86 -18.02 1.18 1.02
C SER A 86 -18.75 1.40 2.34
N VAL A 87 -20.04 1.67 2.24
CA VAL A 87 -20.91 1.82 3.41
C VAL A 87 -21.80 0.61 3.50
N SER A 88 -21.71 -0.10 4.62
CA SER A 88 -22.50 -1.29 4.88
C SER A 88 -23.59 -1.04 5.93
N SER A 89 -24.66 -1.83 5.85
CA SER A 89 -25.67 -1.87 6.89
C SER A 89 -25.07 -2.43 8.19
N ARG A 90 -25.25 -1.70 9.29
CA ARG A 90 -24.85 -2.17 10.62
C ARG A 90 -25.64 -3.42 11.08
N ARG A 91 -26.75 -3.72 10.45
CA ARG A 91 -27.66 -4.79 10.87
C ARG A 91 -27.27 -6.13 10.30
N ASP A 92 -26.87 -6.20 9.06
CA ASP A 92 -26.64 -7.45 8.33
C ASP A 92 -25.33 -7.46 7.50
N GLY A 93 -24.57 -6.37 7.52
CA GLY A 93 -23.32 -6.24 6.78
C GLY A 93 -23.49 -6.06 5.27
N THR A 94 -24.73 -5.94 4.77
CA THR A 94 -24.98 -5.73 3.34
C THR A 94 -24.44 -4.37 2.91
N VAL A 95 -23.59 -4.33 1.89
CA VAL A 95 -23.10 -3.08 1.33
C VAL A 95 -24.24 -2.32 0.65
N GLN A 96 -24.37 -1.05 0.97
CA GLN A 96 -25.45 -0.20 0.50
C GLN A 96 -25.01 0.82 -0.55
N SER A 97 -23.74 1.23 -0.49
CA SER A 97 -23.19 2.21 -1.43
C SER A 97 -21.67 2.15 -1.48
N TYR A 98 -21.14 2.53 -2.65
CA TYR A 98 -19.72 2.66 -2.91
C TYR A 98 -19.38 4.11 -3.26
N TYR A 99 -18.21 4.55 -2.86
CA TYR A 99 -17.74 5.91 -3.14
C TYR A 99 -16.30 5.84 -3.66
N HIS A 100 -16.02 6.68 -4.64
CA HIS A 100 -14.69 6.94 -5.16
C HIS A 100 -14.44 8.44 -5.13
N TRP A 101 -13.42 8.90 -4.44
CA TRP A 101 -13.20 10.34 -4.19
C TRP A 101 -14.40 11.05 -3.57
N ASN A 102 -15.15 10.40 -2.68
CA ASN A 102 -16.41 10.84 -2.11
C ASN A 102 -17.59 10.99 -3.13
N GLU A 103 -17.42 10.53 -4.35
CA GLU A 103 -18.49 10.44 -5.34
C GLU A 103 -19.13 9.06 -5.32
N LEU A 104 -20.47 9.03 -5.34
CA LEU A 104 -21.21 7.76 -5.37
C LEU A 104 -20.98 7.06 -6.70
N ILE A 105 -20.57 5.79 -6.66
CA ILE A 105 -20.36 4.94 -7.82
C ILE A 105 -21.19 3.66 -7.73
N ASP A 106 -21.40 2.98 -8.85
CA ASP A 106 -21.99 1.67 -8.89
C ASP A 106 -20.93 0.55 -8.71
N GLU A 107 -21.40 -0.68 -8.49
CA GLU A 107 -20.54 -1.84 -8.27
C GLU A 107 -19.66 -2.16 -9.50
N ASN A 108 -20.16 -1.96 -10.71
CA ASN A 108 -19.38 -2.20 -11.93
C ASN A 108 -18.23 -1.20 -12.05
N SER A 109 -18.48 0.06 -11.73
CA SER A 109 -17.45 1.10 -11.69
C SER A 109 -16.40 0.77 -10.64
N LEU A 110 -16.81 0.31 -9.44
CA LEU A 110 -15.89 -0.16 -8.41
C LEU A 110 -14.99 -1.28 -8.93
N GLN A 111 -15.56 -2.33 -9.53
CA GLN A 111 -14.77 -3.44 -10.06
C GLN A 111 -13.77 -2.98 -11.12
N THR A 112 -14.18 -2.10 -12.02
CA THR A 112 -13.31 -1.52 -13.03
C THR A 112 -12.12 -0.75 -12.44
N ILE A 113 -12.32 -0.05 -11.32
CA ILE A 113 -11.24 0.64 -10.61
C ILE A 113 -10.30 -0.38 -9.97
N LEU A 114 -10.84 -1.35 -9.23
CA LEU A 114 -10.03 -2.35 -8.51
C LEU A 114 -9.20 -3.24 -9.44
N GLU A 115 -9.70 -3.54 -10.63
CA GLU A 115 -8.97 -4.31 -11.66
C GLU A 115 -7.69 -3.63 -12.13
N GLN A 116 -7.55 -2.32 -11.93
CA GLN A 116 -6.35 -1.57 -12.30
C GLN A 116 -5.19 -1.82 -11.32
N TYR A 117 -5.47 -2.32 -10.12
CA TYR A 117 -4.50 -2.48 -9.03
C TYR A 117 -4.22 -3.95 -8.75
N GLN A 118 -3.32 -4.52 -9.54
CA GLN A 118 -2.92 -5.91 -9.37
C GLN A 118 -1.81 -6.02 -8.32
N PRO A 119 -1.91 -6.96 -7.36
CA PRO A 119 -0.85 -7.16 -6.37
C PRO A 119 0.46 -7.56 -7.03
N GLU A 120 1.54 -6.90 -6.63
CA GLU A 120 2.90 -7.25 -7.03
C GLU A 120 3.46 -8.35 -6.13
N SER A 121 4.26 -9.23 -6.71
CA SER A 121 5.01 -10.23 -5.94
C SER A 121 6.21 -9.59 -5.26
N VAL A 122 6.10 -9.33 -3.97
CA VAL A 122 7.15 -8.69 -3.18
C VAL A 122 7.96 -9.74 -2.42
N THR A 123 9.29 -9.65 -2.51
CA THR A 123 10.19 -10.46 -1.71
C THR A 123 10.49 -9.74 -0.40
N TYR A 124 10.06 -10.34 0.71
CA TYR A 124 10.38 -9.85 2.05
C TYR A 124 11.68 -10.47 2.55
N VAL A 125 12.55 -9.64 3.08
CA VAL A 125 13.80 -10.06 3.71
C VAL A 125 13.83 -9.61 5.18
N ASP A 126 14.46 -10.43 6.03
CA ASP A 126 14.57 -10.08 7.44
C ASP A 126 15.46 -8.86 7.62
N CYS A 127 14.98 -7.89 8.40
CA CYS A 127 15.74 -6.70 8.75
C CYS A 127 16.81 -7.05 9.82
N ASN A 128 17.92 -7.61 9.37
CA ASN A 128 19.07 -7.93 10.19
C ASN A 128 20.35 -7.30 9.61
N ARG A 129 21.44 -7.36 10.37
CA ARG A 129 22.69 -6.72 9.99
C ARG A 129 23.24 -7.24 8.65
N GLU A 130 23.13 -8.53 8.40
CA GLU A 130 23.63 -9.15 7.18
C GLU A 130 22.85 -8.70 5.95
N THR A 131 21.52 -8.70 6.04
CA THR A 131 20.64 -8.22 4.96
C THR A 131 20.86 -6.75 4.66
N ILE A 132 20.98 -5.90 5.69
CA ILE A 132 21.27 -4.48 5.52
C ILE A 132 22.61 -4.26 4.82
N GLU A 133 23.65 -5.03 5.18
CA GLU A 133 24.96 -4.92 4.54
C GLU A 133 24.91 -5.39 3.09
N GLN A 134 24.18 -6.46 2.78
CA GLN A 134 23.97 -6.93 1.40
C GLN A 134 23.24 -5.88 0.54
N LEU A 135 22.17 -5.27 1.04
CA LEU A 135 21.44 -4.20 0.36
C LEU A 135 22.35 -2.99 0.11
N ARG A 136 23.14 -2.60 1.11
CA ARG A 136 24.13 -1.52 0.97
C ARG A 136 25.16 -1.82 -0.12
N LEU A 137 25.65 -3.04 -0.19
CA LEU A 137 26.64 -3.44 -1.19
C LEU A 137 26.04 -3.56 -2.60
N SER A 138 24.76 -3.95 -2.72
CA SER A 138 24.06 -4.02 -4.00
C SER A 138 23.70 -2.65 -4.56
N GLY A 139 23.31 -1.69 -3.70
CA GLY A 139 22.94 -0.34 -4.08
C GLY A 139 24.10 0.60 -4.43
N ILE A 140 25.33 0.25 -4.07
CA ILE A 140 26.51 1.09 -4.31
C ILE A 140 27.15 0.83 -5.70
N ARG A 141 26.65 -0.15 -6.45
CA ARG A 141 27.25 -0.55 -7.73
C ARG A 141 26.59 0.02 -8.98
N LYS A 142 25.85 1.10 -8.87
CA LYS A 142 25.32 1.80 -10.07
C LYS A 142 25.73 3.26 -10.10
#